data_1fdc9ba1fdeac6e1c9095295a6d78614
#
_entry.id   1fdc9ba1fdeac6e1c9095295a6d78614
#
_cell.length_a   1.000
_cell.length_b   1.000
_cell.length_c   1.000
_cell.angle_alpha   90.00
_cell.angle_beta   90.00
_cell.angle_gamma   90.00
#
_symmetry.space_group_name_H-M   'P 1'
#
loop_
_entity.id
_entity.type
_entity.pdbx_description
1 polymer ?
#
loop_
_entity_poly.entity_id
_entity_poly.type
_entity_poly.pdbx_seq_one_letter_code
_entity_poly.pdbx_strand_id
1 'polypeptide(L)'
;QEFGTHVPLAISMPKIVISKKQVHEPVGLIDIAPTILELVNLSESIATTGKSLMPLLTQEDHPKHREFVLTGRERHTHARPDNLGYPARAIRTEDFLYVYNFDPDRWPAGDPVPRNPENDKRNSVAGFKGLYPGYQDVDASPSKTIVMELENSQDNNALFELAFSKRPQSQLYDIKS
;
A
#
# COMPACT_ATOMS: atom_id res chain seq x y z
N GLN A 1 -4.50 -4.70 0.36
CA GLN A 1 -4.01 -3.33 0.64
C GLN A 1 -3.34 -3.20 2.00
N GLU A 2 -3.83 -3.89 3.04
CA GLU A 2 -3.25 -3.83 4.38
C GLU A 2 -1.74 -4.15 4.37
N PHE A 3 -1.31 -5.20 3.66
CA PHE A 3 0.11 -5.55 3.52
C PHE A 3 0.99 -4.48 2.87
N GLY A 4 0.41 -3.56 2.09
CA GLY A 4 1.16 -2.47 1.45
C GLY A 4 1.23 -1.20 2.30
N THR A 5 0.44 -1.10 3.36
CA THR A 5 0.33 0.10 4.20
C THR A 5 0.67 -0.15 5.66
N HIS A 6 0.42 -1.36 6.16
CA HIS A 6 0.79 -1.77 7.52
C HIS A 6 2.21 -2.35 7.51
N VAL A 7 3.19 -1.46 7.39
CA VAL A 7 4.62 -1.83 7.40
C VAL A 7 5.23 -1.64 8.78
N PRO A 8 6.19 -2.48 9.21
CA PRO A 8 6.84 -2.33 10.49
C PRO A 8 7.67 -1.03 10.52
N LEU A 9 7.54 -0.28 11.61
CA LEU A 9 8.38 0.88 11.92
C LEU A 9 9.05 0.64 13.27
N ALA A 10 10.37 0.66 13.30
CA ALA A 10 11.16 0.56 14.53
C ALA A 10 12.04 1.80 14.69
N ILE A 11 11.99 2.40 15.87
CA ILE A 11 12.78 3.59 16.22
C ILE A 11 13.60 3.26 17.47
N SER A 12 14.91 3.50 17.40
CA SER A 12 15.82 3.33 18.52
C SER A 12 16.64 4.59 18.73
N MET A 13 16.51 5.19 19.90
CA MET A 13 17.33 6.32 20.35
C MET A 13 17.72 6.07 21.80
N PRO A 14 18.89 5.45 22.04
CA PRO A 14 19.34 5.14 23.40
C PRO A 14 19.33 6.38 24.32
N LYS A 15 18.83 6.22 25.55
CA LYS A 15 18.68 7.28 26.57
C LYS A 15 17.54 8.28 26.32
N ILE A 16 16.87 8.25 25.18
CA ILE A 16 15.77 9.17 24.84
C ILE A 16 14.44 8.39 24.77
N VAL A 17 14.43 7.29 24.03
CA VAL A 17 13.21 6.48 23.79
C VAL A 17 13.05 5.45 24.90
N ILE A 18 11.80 5.26 25.34
CA ILE A 18 11.43 4.15 26.24
C ILE A 18 11.69 2.83 25.52
N SER A 19 12.54 2.00 26.09
CA SER A 19 12.94 0.73 25.46
C SER A 19 11.80 -0.29 25.48
N LYS A 20 11.69 -1.08 24.40
CA LYS A 20 10.73 -2.19 24.25
C LYS A 20 9.25 -1.77 24.27
N LYS A 21 8.94 -0.50 24.07
CA LYS A 21 7.56 -0.03 23.93
C LYS A 21 7.03 -0.48 22.55
N GLN A 22 5.84 -1.05 22.55
CA GLN A 22 5.09 -1.36 21.33
C GLN A 22 3.89 -0.41 21.25
N VAL A 23 3.71 0.24 20.11
CA VAL A 23 2.64 1.21 19.85
C VAL A 23 1.74 0.65 18.74
N HIS A 24 0.44 0.64 18.96
CA HIS A 24 -0.57 0.14 18.03
C HIS A 24 -1.38 1.26 17.36
N GLU A 25 -1.15 2.51 17.78
CA GLU A 25 -1.83 3.66 17.19
C GLU A 25 -1.44 3.87 15.72
N PRO A 26 -2.36 4.37 14.88
CA PRO A 26 -2.05 4.76 13.52
C PRO A 26 -0.96 5.84 13.49
N VAL A 27 0.13 5.56 12.78
CA VAL A 27 1.21 6.52 12.49
C VAL A 27 1.49 6.55 11.00
N GLY A 28 1.90 7.68 10.47
CA GLY A 28 2.25 7.85 9.07
C GLY A 28 3.75 8.10 8.87
N LEU A 29 4.30 7.72 7.72
CA LEU A 29 5.69 8.05 7.38
C LEU A 29 5.94 9.57 7.34
N ILE A 30 4.88 10.37 7.12
CA ILE A 30 4.93 11.84 7.21
C ILE A 30 5.29 12.35 8.61
N ASP A 31 5.13 11.53 9.63
CA ASP A 31 5.38 11.87 11.04
C ASP A 31 6.87 11.77 11.39
N ILE A 32 7.68 11.13 10.54
CA ILE A 32 9.13 10.97 10.77
C ILE A 32 9.85 12.32 10.69
N ALA A 33 9.53 13.15 9.68
CA ALA A 33 10.19 14.43 9.49
C ALA A 33 9.99 15.38 10.70
N PRO A 34 8.77 15.66 11.18
CA PRO A 34 8.58 16.49 12.37
C PRO A 34 9.19 15.88 13.63
N THR A 35 9.26 14.54 13.74
CA THR A 35 9.93 13.87 14.84
C THR A 35 11.43 14.19 14.87
N ILE A 36 12.09 14.12 13.72
CA ILE A 36 13.51 14.46 13.60
C ILE A 36 13.73 15.95 13.89
N LEU A 37 12.89 16.83 13.34
CA LEU A 37 13.00 18.28 13.58
C LEU A 37 12.84 18.64 15.07
N GLU A 38 11.91 18.00 15.77
CA GLU A 38 11.76 18.19 17.22
C GLU A 38 12.99 17.70 17.98
N LEU A 39 13.53 16.54 17.62
CA LEU A 39 14.71 15.96 18.26
C LEU A 39 15.92 16.89 18.18
N VAL A 40 16.07 17.66 17.10
CA VAL A 40 17.19 18.59 16.89
C VAL A 40 16.81 20.05 17.22
N ASN A 41 15.68 20.29 17.88
CA ASN A 41 15.15 21.61 18.25
C ASN A 41 14.92 22.57 17.07
N LEU A 42 14.48 22.04 15.94
CA LEU A 42 14.16 22.80 14.71
C LEU A 42 12.68 22.69 14.31
N SER A 43 11.80 22.29 15.21
CA SER A 43 10.38 22.04 14.92
C SER A 43 9.64 23.27 14.35
N GLU A 44 10.03 24.48 14.72
CA GLU A 44 9.41 25.72 14.22
C GLU A 44 9.98 26.18 12.87
N SER A 45 11.08 25.58 12.41
CA SER A 45 11.81 26.05 11.22
C SER A 45 11.14 25.66 9.92
N ILE A 46 10.35 24.58 9.91
CA ILE A 46 9.75 24.00 8.69
C ILE A 46 8.32 23.56 9.00
N ALA A 47 7.37 24.11 8.25
CA ALA A 47 5.98 23.65 8.32
C ALA A 47 5.85 22.22 7.78
N THR A 48 5.33 21.32 8.59
CA THR A 48 5.07 19.92 8.22
C THR A 48 3.59 19.59 8.38
N THR A 49 3.06 18.68 7.59
CA THR A 49 1.71 18.13 7.75
C THR A 49 1.70 16.90 8.68
N GLY A 50 2.87 16.35 8.97
CA GLY A 50 3.05 15.28 9.92
C GLY A 50 2.94 15.78 11.36
N LYS A 51 2.80 14.86 12.30
CA LYS A 51 2.77 15.08 13.73
C LYS A 51 3.93 14.33 14.38
N SER A 52 4.72 14.98 15.22
CA SER A 52 5.87 14.34 15.85
C SER A 52 5.48 13.11 16.68
N LEU A 53 6.28 12.06 16.55
CA LEU A 53 6.16 10.83 17.34
C LEU A 53 6.83 10.93 18.71
N MET A 54 7.48 12.05 19.05
CA MET A 54 8.22 12.20 20.32
C MET A 54 7.37 11.86 21.54
N PRO A 55 6.11 12.30 21.68
CA PRO A 55 5.27 11.89 22.81
C PRO A 55 5.08 10.38 22.90
N LEU A 56 4.86 9.69 21.76
CA LEU A 56 4.75 8.22 21.71
C LEU A 56 6.04 7.53 22.16
N LEU A 57 7.18 8.12 21.86
CA LEU A 57 8.50 7.54 22.07
C LEU A 57 9.03 7.75 23.50
N THR A 58 8.65 8.85 24.15
CA THR A 58 9.27 9.31 25.40
C THR A 58 8.34 9.30 26.61
N GLN A 59 7.03 9.17 26.41
CA GLN A 59 6.05 9.22 27.50
C GLN A 59 5.32 7.88 27.62
N GLU A 60 5.14 7.38 28.83
CA GLU A 60 4.32 6.20 29.12
C GLU A 60 2.84 6.53 28.90
N ASP A 61 2.40 7.68 29.42
CA ASP A 61 1.04 8.20 29.23
C ASP A 61 1.11 9.40 28.29
N HIS A 62 0.57 9.25 27.10
CA HIS A 62 0.58 10.27 26.06
C HIS A 62 -0.83 10.43 25.45
N PRO A 63 -1.18 11.64 24.98
CA PRO A 63 -2.44 11.83 24.27
C PRO A 63 -2.46 11.02 22.98
N LYS A 64 -3.63 10.55 22.58
CA LYS A 64 -3.81 9.81 21.31
C LYS A 64 -3.14 10.56 20.16
N HIS A 65 -2.27 9.86 19.45
CA HIS A 65 -1.48 10.46 18.38
C HIS A 65 -2.35 10.84 17.19
N ARG A 66 -3.07 9.86 16.63
CA ARG A 66 -3.98 10.04 15.50
C ARG A 66 -5.18 9.11 15.62
N GLU A 67 -6.29 9.53 15.06
CA GLU A 67 -7.45 8.66 14.88
C GLU A 67 -7.37 7.88 13.59
N PHE A 68 -6.69 8.43 12.58
CA PHE A 68 -6.55 7.81 11.26
C PHE A 68 -5.26 8.22 10.56
N VAL A 69 -4.87 7.43 9.56
CA VAL A 69 -3.86 7.79 8.57
C VAL A 69 -4.46 7.77 7.17
N LEU A 70 -3.91 8.61 6.30
CA LEU A 70 -4.27 8.67 4.89
C LEU A 70 -3.18 8.01 4.06
N THR A 71 -3.58 7.24 3.08
CA THR A 71 -2.69 6.69 2.06
C THR A 71 -3.23 6.97 0.68
N GLY A 72 -2.37 7.00 -0.31
CA GLY A 72 -2.78 7.24 -1.68
C GLY A 72 -1.82 6.60 -2.66
N ARG A 73 -2.36 6.25 -3.81
CA ARG A 73 -1.60 5.72 -4.94
C ARG A 73 -2.19 6.29 -6.22
N GLU A 74 -1.35 6.81 -7.09
CA GLU A 74 -1.75 7.23 -8.43
C GLU A 74 -1.41 6.16 -9.46
N ARG A 75 -0.18 5.68 -9.41
CA ARG A 75 0.38 4.76 -10.37
C ARG A 75 1.60 4.06 -9.77
N HIS A 76 1.81 2.82 -10.12
CA HIS A 76 3.00 2.07 -9.77
C HIS A 76 3.95 1.95 -10.98
N THR A 77 3.41 1.55 -12.14
CA THR A 77 4.18 1.37 -13.37
C THR A 77 3.35 1.70 -14.61
N HIS A 78 3.94 1.61 -15.79
CA HIS A 78 3.30 1.81 -17.09
C HIS A 78 2.48 0.58 -17.52
N ALA A 79 1.47 0.24 -16.74
CA ALA A 79 0.68 -0.99 -16.91
C ALA A 79 -0.62 -0.79 -17.71
N ARG A 80 -0.90 0.44 -18.16
CA ARG A 80 -2.14 0.78 -18.88
C ARG A 80 -1.84 1.62 -20.12
N PRO A 81 -2.73 1.62 -21.13
CA PRO A 81 -2.62 2.51 -22.29
C PRO A 81 -2.44 3.97 -21.86
N ASP A 82 -1.78 4.76 -22.69
CA ASP A 82 -1.53 6.20 -22.46
C ASP A 82 -0.92 6.54 -21.10
N ASN A 83 -0.28 5.55 -20.50
CA ASN A 83 0.34 5.68 -19.18
C ASN A 83 -0.67 6.08 -18.08
N LEU A 84 -1.92 5.68 -18.21
CA LEU A 84 -2.97 5.97 -17.24
C LEU A 84 -2.67 5.36 -15.87
N GLY A 85 -3.02 6.10 -14.84
CA GLY A 85 -2.95 5.65 -13.45
C GLY A 85 -4.16 4.82 -13.03
N TYR A 86 -4.09 4.34 -11.78
CA TYR A 86 -5.24 3.85 -11.02
C TYR A 86 -5.28 4.62 -9.71
N PRO A 87 -5.83 5.84 -9.73
CA PRO A 87 -5.83 6.71 -8.56
C PRO A 87 -6.75 6.14 -7.47
N ALA A 88 -6.18 5.96 -6.29
CA ALA A 88 -6.92 5.52 -5.11
C ALA A 88 -6.49 6.32 -3.88
N ARG A 89 -7.42 6.52 -2.97
CA ARG A 89 -7.18 7.10 -1.64
C ARG A 89 -7.75 6.16 -0.60
N ALA A 90 -7.08 6.08 0.52
CA ALA A 90 -7.60 5.30 1.63
C ALA A 90 -7.42 6.06 2.94
N ILE A 91 -8.39 5.87 3.81
CA ILE A 91 -8.35 6.26 5.21
C ILE A 91 -8.37 4.99 6.05
N ARG A 92 -7.42 4.88 6.96
CA ARG A 92 -7.29 3.75 7.86
C ARG A 92 -7.36 4.24 9.31
N THR A 93 -8.34 3.75 10.04
CA THR A 93 -8.48 3.91 11.48
C THR A 93 -7.92 2.67 12.20
N GLU A 94 -8.05 2.59 13.50
CA GLU A 94 -7.69 1.38 14.25
C GLU A 94 -8.50 0.14 13.81
N ASP A 95 -9.77 0.34 13.44
CA ASP A 95 -10.75 -0.72 13.22
C ASP A 95 -11.12 -0.92 11.75
N PHE A 96 -11.03 0.13 10.93
CA PHE A 96 -11.56 0.15 9.59
C PHE A 96 -10.55 0.66 8.56
N LEU A 97 -10.65 0.11 7.36
CA LEU A 97 -9.99 0.63 6.17
C LEU A 97 -11.06 0.97 5.13
N TYR A 98 -11.17 2.25 4.79
CA TYR A 98 -12.00 2.72 3.67
C TYR A 98 -11.11 3.07 2.49
N VAL A 99 -11.48 2.60 1.29
CA VAL A 99 -10.77 2.88 0.05
C VAL A 99 -11.71 3.50 -0.97
N TYR A 100 -11.29 4.58 -1.60
CA TYR A 100 -11.99 5.21 -2.71
C TYR A 100 -11.15 5.10 -3.98
N ASN A 101 -11.72 4.48 -5.01
CA ASN A 101 -11.13 4.33 -6.34
C ASN A 101 -11.75 5.37 -7.27
N PHE A 102 -10.94 6.25 -7.83
CA PHE A 102 -11.44 7.36 -8.67
C PHE A 102 -11.86 6.89 -10.07
N ASP A 103 -11.22 5.85 -10.56
CA ASP A 103 -11.48 5.28 -11.89
C ASP A 103 -11.79 3.76 -11.77
N PRO A 104 -12.94 3.38 -11.21
CA PRO A 104 -13.29 1.98 -10.93
C PRO A 104 -13.42 1.12 -12.20
N ASP A 105 -13.64 1.74 -13.35
CA ASP A 105 -13.71 1.04 -14.65
C ASP A 105 -12.34 0.57 -15.15
N ARG A 106 -11.25 1.07 -14.60
CA ARG A 106 -9.89 0.61 -14.92
C ARG A 106 -9.55 -0.66 -14.14
N TRP A 107 -8.62 -1.43 -14.67
CA TRP A 107 -8.09 -2.60 -14.00
C TRP A 107 -7.06 -2.19 -12.93
N PRO A 108 -7.25 -2.59 -11.65
CA PRO A 108 -6.36 -2.17 -10.56
C PRO A 108 -4.94 -2.72 -10.67
N ALA A 109 -4.80 -3.91 -11.28
CA ALA A 109 -3.52 -4.59 -11.49
C ALA A 109 -2.87 -4.29 -12.87
N GLY A 110 -3.41 -3.31 -13.62
CA GLY A 110 -3.07 -3.07 -15.02
C GLY A 110 -3.98 -3.84 -15.97
N ASP A 111 -3.93 -3.54 -17.25
CA ASP A 111 -4.80 -4.17 -18.25
C ASP A 111 -4.52 -5.68 -18.39
N PRO A 112 -5.55 -6.48 -18.68
CA PRO A 112 -5.40 -7.93 -18.87
C PRO A 112 -4.53 -8.30 -20.09
N VAL A 113 -4.50 -7.42 -21.10
CA VAL A 113 -3.67 -7.60 -22.30
C VAL A 113 -2.46 -6.67 -22.23
N PRO A 114 -1.23 -7.16 -22.47
CA PRO A 114 -0.05 -6.31 -22.46
C PRO A 114 -0.08 -5.30 -23.61
N ARG A 115 0.42 -4.11 -23.36
CA ARG A 115 0.44 -2.98 -24.32
C ARG A 115 1.19 -3.32 -25.61
N ASN A 116 2.26 -4.11 -25.53
CA ASN A 116 3.06 -4.60 -26.65
C ASN A 116 3.44 -6.08 -26.41
N PRO A 117 2.57 -7.03 -26.74
CA PRO A 117 2.82 -8.44 -26.49
C PRO A 117 4.11 -8.95 -27.14
N GLU A 118 4.43 -8.46 -28.35
CA GLU A 118 5.60 -8.90 -29.13
C GLU A 118 6.94 -8.39 -28.57
N ASN A 119 6.93 -7.24 -27.87
CA ASN A 119 8.12 -6.58 -27.34
C ASN A 119 8.25 -6.70 -25.81
N ASP A 120 7.35 -7.41 -25.16
CA ASP A 120 7.39 -7.53 -23.70
C ASP A 120 8.47 -8.54 -23.26
N LYS A 121 9.70 -8.02 -23.11
CA LYS A 121 10.85 -8.78 -22.60
C LYS A 121 10.66 -9.32 -21.18
N ARG A 122 9.62 -8.87 -20.45
CA ARG A 122 9.28 -9.38 -19.12
C ARG A 122 8.72 -10.80 -19.16
N ASN A 123 8.27 -11.27 -20.33
CA ASN A 123 7.90 -12.67 -20.55
C ASN A 123 9.10 -13.62 -20.48
N SER A 124 10.31 -13.09 -20.43
CA SER A 124 11.56 -13.84 -20.33
C SER A 124 12.35 -13.51 -19.06
N VAL A 125 11.69 -13.54 -17.90
CA VAL A 125 12.43 -13.59 -16.63
C VAL A 125 13.25 -14.88 -16.64
N ALA A 126 14.57 -14.76 -16.49
CA ALA A 126 15.52 -15.86 -16.62
C ALA A 126 15.02 -17.13 -15.90
N GLY A 127 14.80 -18.20 -16.67
CA GLY A 127 14.39 -19.50 -16.15
C GLY A 127 12.88 -19.79 -16.15
N PHE A 128 12.01 -18.82 -16.42
CA PHE A 128 10.56 -19.03 -16.43
C PHE A 128 9.98 -18.74 -17.83
N LYS A 129 9.71 -19.79 -18.61
CA LYS A 129 8.96 -19.69 -19.85
C LYS A 129 7.46 -19.75 -19.55
N GLY A 130 6.67 -18.90 -20.23
CA GLY A 130 5.20 -18.96 -20.14
C GLY A 130 4.57 -18.22 -18.98
N LEU A 131 5.20 -17.15 -18.48
CA LEU A 131 4.57 -16.27 -17.49
C LEU A 131 3.47 -15.43 -18.14
N TYR A 132 2.36 -15.24 -17.42
CA TYR A 132 1.23 -14.45 -17.91
C TYR A 132 1.63 -12.97 -18.12
N PRO A 133 1.49 -12.42 -19.34
CA PRO A 133 2.04 -11.11 -19.68
C PRO A 133 1.15 -9.92 -19.30
N GLY A 134 -0.15 -10.10 -19.07
CA GLY A 134 -1.09 -9.05 -18.66
C GLY A 134 -0.93 -8.63 -17.21
N TYR A 135 -1.76 -7.69 -16.76
CA TYR A 135 -1.79 -7.19 -15.38
C TYR A 135 -0.41 -6.74 -14.87
N GLN A 136 0.19 -5.83 -15.62
CA GLN A 136 1.61 -5.47 -15.48
C GLN A 136 1.94 -4.64 -14.25
N ASP A 137 0.95 -4.23 -13.46
CA ASP A 137 1.14 -3.63 -12.12
C ASP A 137 1.51 -4.70 -11.06
N VAL A 138 1.42 -5.98 -11.42
CA VAL A 138 1.87 -7.12 -10.63
C VAL A 138 3.01 -7.81 -11.35
N ASP A 139 4.13 -7.99 -10.66
CA ASP A 139 5.32 -8.62 -11.22
C ASP A 139 5.03 -10.04 -11.74
N ALA A 140 5.68 -10.38 -12.86
CA ALA A 140 5.59 -11.70 -13.43
C ALA A 140 6.17 -12.75 -12.47
N SER A 141 5.37 -13.78 -12.18
CA SER A 141 5.77 -14.87 -11.27
C SER A 141 4.95 -16.14 -11.56
N PRO A 142 5.45 -17.32 -11.16
CA PRO A 142 4.65 -18.55 -11.21
C PRO A 142 3.34 -18.44 -10.45
N SER A 143 3.33 -17.79 -9.27
CA SER A 143 2.12 -17.58 -8.46
C SER A 143 1.08 -16.74 -9.21
N LYS A 144 1.50 -15.66 -9.89
CA LYS A 144 0.62 -14.87 -10.73
C LYS A 144 0.00 -15.71 -11.84
N THR A 145 0.82 -16.51 -12.54
CA THR A 145 0.35 -17.38 -13.64
C THR A 145 -0.69 -18.37 -13.13
N ILE A 146 -0.44 -19.04 -12.00
CA ILE A 146 -1.40 -19.97 -11.39
C ILE A 146 -2.73 -19.28 -11.08
N VAL A 147 -2.70 -18.10 -10.47
CA VAL A 147 -3.94 -17.37 -10.14
C VAL A 147 -4.67 -16.93 -11.41
N MET A 148 -3.94 -16.57 -12.48
CA MET A 148 -4.55 -16.25 -13.78
C MET A 148 -5.25 -17.45 -14.44
N GLU A 149 -4.68 -18.66 -14.30
CA GLU A 149 -5.30 -19.88 -14.81
C GLU A 149 -6.63 -20.22 -14.12
N LEU A 150 -6.86 -19.68 -12.90
CA LEU A 150 -8.12 -19.86 -12.17
C LEU A 150 -9.26 -18.94 -12.65
N GLU A 151 -9.02 -18.00 -13.57
CA GLU A 151 -10.04 -17.08 -14.08
C GLU A 151 -11.31 -17.80 -14.56
N ASN A 152 -11.13 -18.92 -15.24
CA ASN A 152 -12.22 -19.72 -15.80
C ASN A 152 -12.54 -20.99 -14.98
N SER A 153 -12.01 -21.10 -13.77
CA SER A 153 -12.26 -22.24 -12.89
C SER A 153 -13.64 -22.10 -12.24
N GLN A 154 -14.45 -23.14 -12.30
CA GLN A 154 -15.77 -23.14 -11.65
C GLN A 154 -15.66 -23.14 -10.12
N ASP A 155 -14.63 -23.77 -9.56
CA ASP A 155 -14.51 -23.98 -8.12
C ASP A 155 -13.56 -22.97 -7.42
N ASN A 156 -12.64 -22.34 -8.14
CA ASN A 156 -11.55 -21.57 -7.57
C ASN A 156 -11.39 -20.13 -8.11
N ASN A 157 -12.40 -19.62 -8.84
CA ASN A 157 -12.36 -18.27 -9.40
C ASN A 157 -12.19 -17.16 -8.34
N ALA A 158 -12.55 -17.41 -7.09
CA ALA A 158 -12.49 -16.41 -6.02
C ALA A 158 -11.10 -15.79 -5.82
N LEU A 159 -10.02 -16.56 -6.02
CA LEU A 159 -8.65 -16.01 -5.92
C LEU A 159 -8.32 -15.04 -7.05
N PHE A 160 -8.76 -15.35 -8.27
CA PHE A 160 -8.62 -14.45 -9.41
C PHE A 160 -9.40 -13.15 -9.16
N GLU A 161 -10.67 -13.27 -8.75
CA GLU A 161 -11.53 -12.13 -8.45
C GLU A 161 -10.92 -11.22 -7.37
N LEU A 162 -10.41 -11.81 -6.29
CA LEU A 162 -9.74 -11.07 -5.23
C LEU A 162 -8.44 -10.38 -5.67
N ALA A 163 -7.69 -10.97 -6.59
CA ALA A 163 -6.39 -10.46 -7.00
C ALA A 163 -6.49 -9.44 -8.14
N PHE A 164 -7.31 -9.70 -9.15
CA PHE A 164 -7.23 -9.02 -10.45
C PHE A 164 -8.51 -8.31 -10.90
N SER A 165 -9.69 -8.68 -10.39
CA SER A 165 -10.95 -8.06 -10.84
C SER A 165 -11.03 -6.57 -10.54
N LYS A 166 -11.85 -5.88 -11.32
CA LYS A 166 -12.17 -4.47 -11.10
C LYS A 166 -12.75 -4.26 -9.70
N ARG A 167 -12.48 -3.12 -9.14
CA ARG A 167 -12.91 -2.76 -7.79
C ARG A 167 -14.08 -1.78 -7.85
N PRO A 168 -15.03 -1.85 -6.92
CA PRO A 168 -16.04 -0.82 -6.81
C PRO A 168 -15.39 0.52 -6.45
N GLN A 169 -16.11 1.60 -6.69
CA GLN A 169 -15.66 2.95 -6.36
C GLN A 169 -15.34 3.10 -4.87
N SER A 170 -16.13 2.49 -4.00
CA SER A 170 -15.96 2.54 -2.55
C SER A 170 -15.88 1.15 -1.95
N GLN A 171 -14.92 0.95 -1.05
CA GLN A 171 -14.72 -0.30 -0.33
C GLN A 171 -14.48 0.00 1.15
N LEU A 172 -15.21 -0.69 2.03
CA LEU A 172 -15.02 -0.61 3.48
C LEU A 172 -14.69 -2.00 4.02
N TYR A 173 -13.62 -2.08 4.80
CA TYR A 173 -13.16 -3.32 5.43
C TYR A 173 -13.12 -3.13 6.94
N ASP A 174 -13.70 -4.07 7.67
CA ASP A 174 -13.41 -4.29 9.08
C ASP A 174 -12.08 -5.04 9.15
N ILE A 175 -11.12 -4.49 9.89
CA ILE A 175 -9.77 -5.05 9.99
C ILE A 175 -9.48 -5.69 11.35
N LYS A 176 -10.48 -5.78 12.22
CA LYS A 176 -10.44 -6.52 13.48
C LYS A 176 -10.95 -7.96 13.36
N SER A 177 -11.74 -8.24 12.33
CA SER A 177 -12.37 -9.54 12.11
C SER A 177 -11.52 -10.51 11.27
#